data_7d1f46cb6c6ccff63faadb9db1049c8d
#
_entry.id   7d1f46cb6c6ccff63faadb9db1049c8d
#
_cell.length_a   1.000
_cell.length_b   1.000
_cell.length_c   1.000
_cell.angle_alpha   90.00
_cell.angle_beta   90.00
_cell.angle_gamma   90.00
#
_symmetry.space_group_name_H-M   'P 1'
#
loop_
_entity.id
_entity.type
_entity.pdbx_description
1 polymer ?
#
loop_
_entity_poly.entity_id
_entity_poly.type
_entity_poly.pdbx_seq_one_letter_code
_entity_poly.pdbx_strand_id
1 'polypeptide(L)'
;MVTILDDTMCIVDILRKYEYSQYEFKAREIGTFTINAMLDKENLYLMDKTKNYYVLFDNDVFGVIESVKRESDSETSKVFTIKGSLALKLLEYRVIKGQVTFKGKSYKYIEELIKQNLIMSDDENRNIALAVEFENEERLKQICSTVDKQVTGGSLWDEISEVAEADKLRIALRPNVVVINTEHPQNIDGWTLIIGAGEDRTRHRTNKAVSSVVFSQSLSNIANTDYTVDRSKLRNTVYIAGEGEGTDRKWYNIDVNSDVTFGERKGWNRKELWVDARDVQSEQDNKKLTDAEYEELMKQRADEKAKDNDLSEEYTATVTDITKQYTYKKDYNIGDFVTVADEELGMEIDAQITNVTVTRQNDRDIVDIEFTYGSRIQDVTDIIQDVINKVQNNSTTVKYLENRSGKTATQVFEYIVEEGKNENGHYRKWSSGLLEQWVSDKLTTAKINNKYSSLYQGVFSWTFPIQFLEQPEIIICSKAQYGTGASWGTVYSWSVSLANIRAFDIVSRESANEMRFTAYAKGRWK
;
A
#
# COMPACT_ATOMS: atom_id res chain seq x y z
N MET A 1 25.50 -3.45 15.57
CA MET A 1 26.85 -2.89 15.81
C MET A 1 27.03 -1.71 14.86
N VAL A 2 27.57 -0.61 15.35
CA VAL A 2 27.83 0.61 14.52
C VAL A 2 29.34 0.83 14.49
N THR A 3 29.93 0.74 13.31
CA THR A 3 31.38 0.84 13.10
C THR A 3 31.68 2.10 12.29
N ILE A 4 32.71 2.86 12.68
CA ILE A 4 33.16 4.06 11.96
C ILE A 4 34.39 3.72 11.14
N LEU A 5 34.38 4.16 9.89
CA LEU A 5 35.46 3.98 8.92
C LEU A 5 36.05 5.35 8.56
N ASP A 6 37.32 5.38 8.17
CA ASP A 6 37.97 6.54 7.58
C ASP A 6 37.90 6.58 6.05
N ASP A 7 38.57 7.56 5.45
CA ASP A 7 38.65 7.74 3.99
C ASP A 7 39.41 6.62 3.26
N THR A 8 40.14 5.77 3.97
CA THR A 8 40.78 4.56 3.44
C THR A 8 39.90 3.32 3.56
N MET A 9 38.65 3.46 4.01
CA MET A 9 37.69 2.37 4.30
C MET A 9 38.17 1.41 5.38
N CYS A 10 39.05 1.88 6.28
CA CYS A 10 39.52 1.13 7.43
C CYS A 10 38.74 1.53 8.68
N ILE A 11 38.51 0.55 9.58
CA ILE A 11 37.83 0.79 10.84
C ILE A 11 38.72 1.64 11.75
N VAL A 12 38.17 2.75 12.22
CA VAL A 12 38.81 3.62 13.22
C VAL A 12 38.17 3.51 14.59
N ASP A 13 36.87 3.15 14.65
CA ASP A 13 36.15 3.03 15.93
C ASP A 13 34.91 2.15 15.82
N ILE A 14 34.42 1.68 16.97
CA ILE A 14 33.14 0.99 17.14
C ILE A 14 32.32 1.75 18.17
N LEU A 15 31.25 2.41 17.72
CA LEU A 15 30.35 3.12 18.61
C LEU A 15 29.56 2.10 19.47
N ARG A 16 29.90 2.05 20.75
CA ARG A 16 29.29 1.11 21.72
C ARG A 16 28.17 1.71 22.53
N LYS A 17 28.13 3.04 22.62
CA LYS A 17 27.17 3.77 23.45
C LYS A 17 26.39 4.75 22.59
N TYR A 18 25.21 4.35 22.19
CA TYR A 18 24.24 5.22 21.51
C TYR A 18 22.85 4.98 22.08
N GLU A 19 22.02 6.01 22.09
CA GLU A 19 20.64 5.93 22.56
C GLU A 19 19.77 5.22 21.53
N TYR A 20 19.93 5.61 20.26
CA TYR A 20 19.35 4.92 19.13
C TYR A 20 20.18 5.10 17.86
N SER A 21 20.04 4.16 16.95
CA SER A 21 20.49 4.30 15.57
C SER A 21 19.35 3.92 14.64
N GLN A 22 19.15 4.72 13.61
CA GLN A 22 18.10 4.52 12.63
C GLN A 22 18.71 4.65 11.24
N TYR A 23 18.31 3.76 10.33
CA TYR A 23 18.60 3.90 8.92
C TYR A 23 17.36 3.54 8.09
N GLU A 24 17.15 4.32 7.05
CA GLU A 24 16.04 4.19 6.13
C GLU A 24 16.57 3.74 4.76
N PHE A 25 16.15 2.56 4.33
CA PHE A 25 16.36 2.13 2.95
C PHE A 25 15.23 2.63 2.08
N LYS A 26 15.57 3.07 0.88
CA LYS A 26 14.63 3.41 -0.19
C LYS A 26 14.93 2.57 -1.42
N ALA A 27 13.88 2.09 -2.08
CA ALA A 27 14.05 1.17 -3.20
C ALA A 27 14.77 1.79 -4.39
N ARG A 28 14.51 3.08 -4.65
CA ARG A 28 14.96 3.84 -5.84
C ARG A 28 15.50 5.22 -5.53
N GLU A 29 15.65 5.54 -4.26
CA GLU A 29 16.19 6.81 -3.78
C GLU A 29 17.37 6.57 -2.83
N ILE A 30 18.09 7.63 -2.53
CA ILE A 30 19.17 7.58 -1.54
C ILE A 30 18.55 7.53 -0.15
N GLY A 31 18.77 6.44 0.56
CA GLY A 31 18.35 6.30 1.95
C GLY A 31 19.19 7.17 2.89
N THR A 32 18.71 7.35 4.12
CA THR A 32 19.35 8.18 5.13
C THR A 32 19.62 7.41 6.42
N PHE A 33 20.44 7.97 7.30
CA PHE A 33 20.61 7.45 8.65
C PHE A 33 20.77 8.55 9.68
N THR A 34 20.44 8.22 10.93
CA THR A 34 20.66 9.06 12.11
C THR A 34 21.13 8.19 13.28
N ILE A 35 22.17 8.63 13.97
CA ILE A 35 22.67 8.01 15.18
C ILE A 35 22.74 9.06 16.27
N ASN A 36 22.10 8.79 17.43
CA ASN A 36 22.26 9.59 18.64
C ASN A 36 23.20 8.85 19.58
N ALA A 37 24.44 9.31 19.64
CA ALA A 37 25.47 8.76 20.49
C ALA A 37 25.70 9.63 21.73
N MET A 38 26.15 9.02 22.82
CA MET A 38 26.63 9.76 23.95
C MET A 38 28.01 10.38 23.61
N LEU A 39 28.18 11.65 23.91
CA LEU A 39 29.45 12.31 23.70
C LEU A 39 30.49 11.76 24.65
N ASP A 40 31.50 11.10 24.13
CA ASP A 40 32.73 10.77 24.82
C ASP A 40 33.91 11.58 24.23
N LYS A 41 34.98 11.77 24.99
CA LYS A 41 36.19 12.42 24.47
C LYS A 41 36.78 11.64 23.30
N GLU A 42 36.55 10.33 23.26
CA GLU A 42 37.02 9.43 22.23
C GLU A 42 36.34 9.67 20.87
N ASN A 43 35.11 10.24 20.84
CA ASN A 43 34.34 10.45 19.59
C ASN A 43 34.54 11.84 18.96
N LEU A 44 35.36 12.72 19.59
CA LEU A 44 35.56 14.09 19.10
C LEU A 44 36.28 14.16 17.75
N TYR A 45 36.97 13.11 17.33
CA TYR A 45 37.64 13.04 16.02
C TYR A 45 36.62 13.16 14.85
N LEU A 46 35.37 12.77 15.05
CA LEU A 46 34.30 12.91 14.04
C LEU A 46 33.99 14.37 13.67
N MET A 47 34.44 15.34 14.46
CA MET A 47 34.32 16.77 14.15
C MET A 47 35.53 17.33 13.39
N ASP A 48 36.50 16.49 13.03
CA ASP A 48 37.66 16.92 12.23
C ASP A 48 37.19 17.25 10.80
N LYS A 49 37.29 18.52 10.41
CA LYS A 49 36.86 19.05 9.14
C LYS A 49 37.75 18.64 7.96
N THR A 50 38.88 18.00 8.23
CA THR A 50 39.87 17.61 7.23
C THR A 50 39.74 16.19 6.78
N LYS A 51 38.84 15.39 7.37
CA LYS A 51 38.65 13.97 7.12
C LYS A 51 37.20 13.65 6.80
N ASN A 52 37.01 12.67 5.92
CA ASN A 52 35.73 12.07 5.70
C ASN A 52 35.60 10.81 6.57
N TYR A 53 34.41 10.60 7.11
CA TYR A 53 34.10 9.43 7.89
C TYR A 53 32.84 8.75 7.33
N TYR A 54 32.80 7.46 7.50
CA TYR A 54 31.71 6.61 7.05
C TYR A 54 31.23 5.75 8.20
N VAL A 55 30.02 5.19 8.06
CA VAL A 55 29.45 4.29 9.05
C VAL A 55 29.10 2.95 8.39
N LEU A 56 29.29 1.88 9.15
CA LEU A 56 28.89 0.54 8.75
C LEU A 56 28.02 -0.07 9.85
N PHE A 57 26.76 -0.32 9.54
CA PHE A 57 25.80 -1.00 10.42
C PHE A 57 25.86 -2.50 10.14
N ASP A 58 26.12 -3.29 11.19
CA ASP A 58 26.10 -4.76 11.17
C ASP A 58 26.88 -5.41 10.01
N ASN A 59 27.92 -4.74 9.51
CA ASN A 59 28.76 -5.19 8.38
C ASN A 59 28.04 -5.33 7.03
N ASP A 60 26.87 -4.71 6.88
CA ASP A 60 26.04 -4.84 5.68
C ASP A 60 25.60 -3.49 5.11
N VAL A 61 25.28 -2.54 5.97
CA VAL A 61 24.70 -1.25 5.57
C VAL A 61 25.73 -0.15 5.73
N PHE A 62 26.15 0.42 4.61
CA PHE A 62 27.13 1.49 4.57
C PHE A 62 26.45 2.85 4.47
N GLY A 63 27.00 3.85 5.18
CA GLY A 63 26.54 5.23 5.14
C GLY A 63 27.69 6.23 5.10
N VAL A 64 27.45 7.35 4.41
CA VAL A 64 28.35 8.52 4.33
C VAL A 64 27.94 9.50 5.42
N ILE A 65 28.85 9.85 6.34
CA ILE A 65 28.59 10.84 7.38
C ILE A 65 28.66 12.23 6.76
N GLU A 66 27.52 12.95 6.76
CA GLU A 66 27.40 14.28 6.17
C GLU A 66 27.34 15.39 7.22
N SER A 67 26.81 15.06 8.41
CA SER A 67 26.62 16.04 9.48
C SER A 67 26.87 15.42 10.85
N VAL A 68 27.61 16.14 11.65
CA VAL A 68 27.87 15.78 13.04
C VAL A 68 27.53 16.99 13.91
N LYS A 69 26.49 16.85 14.75
CA LYS A 69 26.02 17.92 15.62
C LYS A 69 26.25 17.57 17.08
N ARG A 70 26.83 18.49 17.82
CA ARG A 70 26.94 18.40 19.27
C ARG A 70 25.88 19.29 19.91
N GLU A 71 25.06 18.73 20.75
CA GLU A 71 24.13 19.47 21.61
C GLU A 71 24.52 19.34 23.08
N SER A 72 24.40 20.41 23.83
CA SER A 72 24.55 20.39 25.29
C SER A 72 23.46 21.24 25.90
N ASP A 73 22.45 20.58 26.47
CA ASP A 73 21.34 21.27 27.15
C ASP A 73 21.62 21.60 28.61
N SER A 74 22.60 20.95 29.22
CA SER A 74 23.01 21.16 30.61
C SER A 74 24.39 20.57 30.84
N GLU A 75 24.96 20.81 32.02
CA GLU A 75 26.28 20.27 32.37
C GLU A 75 26.38 18.74 32.37
N THR A 76 25.26 18.04 32.34
CA THR A 76 25.20 16.59 32.53
C THR A 76 24.78 15.77 31.28
N SER A 77 24.19 16.40 30.28
CA SER A 77 23.70 15.67 29.09
C SER A 77 24.35 16.25 27.83
N LYS A 78 25.26 15.48 27.22
CA LYS A 78 25.93 15.83 25.98
C LYS A 78 25.55 14.78 24.93
N VAL A 79 24.69 15.17 23.99
CA VAL A 79 24.25 14.30 22.89
C VAL A 79 25.01 14.64 21.61
N PHE A 80 25.37 13.61 20.89
CA PHE A 80 26.10 13.68 19.64
C PHE A 80 25.24 13.08 18.56
N THR A 81 24.70 13.91 17.67
CA THR A 81 23.85 13.46 16.55
C THR A 81 24.68 13.36 15.28
N ILE A 82 24.79 12.16 14.73
CA ILE A 82 25.47 11.86 13.47
C ILE A 82 24.39 11.57 12.44
N LYS A 83 24.43 12.27 11.31
CA LYS A 83 23.48 12.08 10.19
C LYS A 83 24.21 11.94 8.88
N GLY A 84 23.58 11.26 7.96
CA GLY A 84 24.09 11.12 6.61
C GLY A 84 23.20 10.28 5.72
N SER A 85 23.74 9.92 4.58
CA SER A 85 23.06 9.19 3.53
C SER A 85 23.66 7.78 3.37
N LEU A 86 22.84 6.81 2.90
CA LEU A 86 23.31 5.45 2.65
C LEU A 86 24.16 5.35 1.37
N ALA A 87 24.72 4.18 1.11
CA ALA A 87 25.76 3.91 0.13
C ALA A 87 25.50 4.46 -1.29
N LEU A 88 24.24 4.53 -1.75
CA LEU A 88 23.89 5.09 -3.06
C LEU A 88 24.32 6.56 -3.23
N LYS A 89 24.54 7.28 -2.13
CA LYS A 89 25.12 8.63 -2.14
C LYS A 89 26.47 8.70 -2.85
N LEU A 90 27.24 7.61 -2.82
CA LEU A 90 28.51 7.53 -3.54
C LEU A 90 28.34 7.63 -5.06
N LEU A 91 27.19 7.20 -5.60
CA LEU A 91 26.86 7.34 -7.03
C LEU A 91 26.45 8.76 -7.39
N GLU A 92 25.82 9.49 -6.45
CA GLU A 92 25.47 10.91 -6.64
C GLU A 92 26.72 11.82 -6.78
N TYR A 93 27.81 11.45 -6.14
CA TYR A 93 29.08 12.16 -6.28
C TYR A 93 29.76 11.92 -7.65
N ARG A 94 29.15 11.16 -8.54
CA ARG A 94 29.68 10.82 -9.84
C ARG A 94 28.84 11.44 -10.96
N VAL A 95 29.52 11.84 -12.02
CA VAL A 95 28.88 12.37 -13.23
C VAL A 95 29.10 11.39 -14.38
N ILE A 96 28.20 11.41 -15.34
CA ILE A 96 28.38 10.69 -16.62
C ILE A 96 29.45 11.42 -17.41
N LYS A 97 30.57 10.75 -17.68
CA LYS A 97 31.67 11.31 -18.46
C LYS A 97 31.54 10.92 -19.92
N GLY A 98 31.47 11.94 -20.78
CA GLY A 98 31.31 11.71 -22.22
C GLY A 98 29.86 11.38 -22.60
N GLN A 99 29.72 10.58 -23.66
CA GLN A 99 28.42 10.17 -24.20
C GLN A 99 28.25 8.66 -24.03
N VAL A 100 27.14 8.25 -23.45
CA VAL A 100 26.70 6.86 -23.39
C VAL A 100 25.52 6.69 -24.32
N THR A 101 25.62 5.78 -25.29
CA THR A 101 24.52 5.39 -26.16
C THR A 101 24.20 3.93 -25.95
N PHE A 102 22.93 3.62 -25.71
CA PHE A 102 22.51 2.26 -25.39
C PHE A 102 21.12 1.95 -25.97
N LYS A 103 21.01 0.75 -26.54
CA LYS A 103 19.74 0.20 -27.01
C LYS A 103 19.55 -1.21 -26.44
N GLY A 104 18.53 -1.42 -25.62
CA GLY A 104 18.27 -2.72 -24.98
C GLY A 104 17.39 -2.59 -23.74
N LYS A 105 17.43 -3.60 -22.88
CA LYS A 105 16.66 -3.60 -21.64
C LYS A 105 17.21 -2.57 -20.64
N SER A 106 16.32 -1.89 -19.93
CA SER A 106 16.65 -0.81 -18.98
C SER A 106 17.64 -1.23 -17.88
N TYR A 107 17.51 -2.42 -17.30
CA TYR A 107 18.46 -2.91 -16.29
C TYR A 107 19.88 -3.10 -16.87
N LYS A 108 20.01 -3.45 -18.15
CA LYS A 108 21.30 -3.50 -18.84
C LYS A 108 21.85 -2.12 -19.17
N TYR A 109 20.98 -1.13 -19.34
CA TYR A 109 21.41 0.26 -19.46
C TYR A 109 22.06 0.77 -18.18
N ILE A 110 21.48 0.45 -17.01
CA ILE A 110 22.09 0.78 -15.72
C ILE A 110 23.47 0.11 -15.57
N GLU A 111 23.60 -1.17 -15.94
CA GLU A 111 24.89 -1.87 -15.95
C GLU A 111 25.92 -1.16 -16.84
N GLU A 112 25.51 -0.72 -18.03
CA GLU A 112 26.40 -0.04 -18.98
C GLU A 112 26.85 1.35 -18.47
N LEU A 113 25.94 2.12 -17.85
CA LEU A 113 26.27 3.39 -17.19
C LEU A 113 27.34 3.19 -16.13
N ILE A 114 27.17 2.21 -15.26
CA ILE A 114 28.13 1.88 -14.20
C ILE A 114 29.47 1.42 -14.79
N LYS A 115 29.42 0.55 -15.78
CA LYS A 115 30.62 0.00 -16.42
C LYS A 115 31.48 1.09 -17.05
N GLN A 116 30.89 2.00 -17.84
CA GLN A 116 31.63 3.06 -18.50
C GLN A 116 32.12 4.15 -17.56
N ASN A 117 31.45 4.38 -16.43
CA ASN A 117 31.77 5.49 -15.55
C ASN A 117 32.57 5.12 -14.31
N LEU A 118 32.50 3.85 -13.85
CA LEU A 118 33.07 3.41 -12.56
C LEU A 118 33.95 2.17 -12.63
N ILE A 119 33.89 1.38 -13.71
CA ILE A 119 34.65 0.11 -13.81
C ILE A 119 35.70 0.19 -14.92
N MET A 120 35.32 0.70 -16.07
CA MET A 120 36.15 0.79 -17.27
C MET A 120 36.18 2.22 -17.82
N SER A 121 36.27 3.21 -16.95
CA SER A 121 36.42 4.59 -17.36
C SER A 121 37.80 4.79 -17.98
N ASP A 122 37.88 5.63 -19.02
CA ASP A 122 39.11 6.08 -19.62
C ASP A 122 40.00 6.94 -18.68
N ASP A 123 39.41 7.41 -17.57
CA ASP A 123 40.12 8.04 -16.47
C ASP A 123 40.27 7.01 -15.34
N GLU A 124 41.45 6.43 -15.20
CA GLU A 124 41.74 5.38 -14.25
C GLU A 124 41.43 5.79 -12.78
N ASN A 125 41.50 7.08 -12.44
CA ASN A 125 41.18 7.60 -11.11
C ASN A 125 39.67 7.46 -10.76
N ARG A 126 38.84 7.18 -11.73
CA ARG A 126 37.40 6.97 -11.52
C ARG A 126 37.06 5.50 -11.26
N ASN A 127 37.94 4.58 -11.63
CA ASN A 127 37.68 3.16 -11.57
C ASN A 127 37.71 2.67 -10.11
N ILE A 128 36.72 1.87 -9.75
CA ILE A 128 36.58 1.24 -8.43
C ILE A 128 36.33 -0.26 -8.60
N ALA A 129 36.69 -1.03 -7.57
CA ALA A 129 36.36 -2.44 -7.52
C ALA A 129 34.84 -2.60 -7.28
N LEU A 130 34.07 -2.71 -8.36
CA LEU A 130 32.62 -2.79 -8.33
C LEU A 130 32.11 -3.93 -9.22
N ALA A 131 31.31 -4.82 -8.64
CA ALA A 131 30.53 -5.83 -9.37
C ALA A 131 29.08 -5.36 -9.54
N VAL A 132 28.40 -5.80 -10.61
CA VAL A 132 26.98 -5.61 -10.80
C VAL A 132 26.29 -6.97 -10.74
N GLU A 133 25.32 -7.11 -9.85
CA GLU A 133 24.52 -8.31 -9.64
C GLU A 133 23.06 -8.07 -9.97
N PHE A 134 22.41 -9.06 -10.59
CA PHE A 134 20.99 -9.03 -10.92
C PHE A 134 20.22 -9.97 -9.99
N GLU A 135 19.35 -9.40 -9.16
CA GLU A 135 18.41 -10.21 -8.39
C GLU A 135 17.25 -10.63 -9.30
N ASN A 136 17.06 -11.94 -9.48
CA ASN A 136 16.03 -12.52 -10.32
C ASN A 136 16.04 -11.98 -11.77
N GLU A 137 17.14 -12.24 -12.48
CA GLU A 137 17.34 -11.72 -13.85
C GLU A 137 16.23 -12.15 -14.81
N GLU A 138 15.61 -13.32 -14.62
CA GLU A 138 14.49 -13.77 -15.45
C GLU A 138 13.28 -12.85 -15.31
N ARG A 139 12.99 -12.40 -14.09
CA ARG A 139 11.94 -11.40 -13.86
C ARG A 139 12.31 -10.03 -14.43
N LEU A 140 13.56 -9.60 -14.27
CA LEU A 140 14.05 -8.36 -14.89
C LEU A 140 13.86 -8.37 -16.42
N LYS A 141 14.16 -9.47 -17.09
CA LYS A 141 13.93 -9.62 -18.55
C LYS A 141 12.47 -9.45 -18.93
N GLN A 142 11.54 -9.86 -18.06
CA GLN A 142 10.10 -9.78 -18.30
C GLN A 142 9.55 -8.38 -18.06
N ILE A 143 9.87 -7.76 -16.91
CA ILE A 143 9.26 -6.50 -16.49
C ILE A 143 9.93 -5.25 -17.08
N CYS A 144 11.25 -5.29 -17.29
CA CYS A 144 11.99 -4.12 -17.74
C CYS A 144 11.60 -3.70 -19.16
N SER A 145 11.46 -2.40 -19.34
CA SER A 145 11.23 -1.76 -20.63
C SER A 145 12.45 -1.89 -21.56
N THR A 146 12.22 -1.68 -22.84
CA THR A 146 13.30 -1.51 -23.82
C THR A 146 13.56 -0.03 -24.00
N VAL A 147 14.79 0.41 -23.78
CA VAL A 147 15.21 1.79 -23.90
C VAL A 147 16.12 1.96 -25.12
N ASP A 148 16.02 3.11 -25.77
CA ASP A 148 16.93 3.60 -26.80
C ASP A 148 17.33 5.00 -26.35
N LYS A 149 18.42 5.09 -25.58
CA LYS A 149 18.85 6.32 -24.90
C LYS A 149 20.24 6.73 -25.31
N GLN A 150 20.42 8.04 -25.42
CA GLN A 150 21.71 8.69 -25.54
C GLN A 150 21.80 9.79 -24.51
N VAL A 151 22.73 9.67 -23.59
CA VAL A 151 22.95 10.64 -22.52
C VAL A 151 24.38 11.20 -22.61
N THR A 152 24.52 12.49 -22.36
CA THR A 152 25.82 13.18 -22.39
C THR A 152 25.93 14.09 -21.17
N GLY A 153 26.78 13.72 -20.22
CA GLY A 153 26.93 14.46 -18.95
C GLY A 153 25.77 14.24 -17.98
N GLY A 154 25.74 15.00 -16.89
CA GLY A 154 24.72 14.91 -15.85
C GLY A 154 25.12 14.04 -14.67
N SER A 155 24.24 13.95 -13.67
CA SER A 155 24.43 13.09 -12.50
C SER A 155 24.26 11.62 -12.88
N LEU A 156 25.20 10.78 -12.45
CA LEU A 156 25.11 9.34 -12.69
C LEU A 156 23.93 8.72 -11.93
N TRP A 157 23.70 9.19 -10.69
CA TRP A 157 22.60 8.67 -9.86
C TRP A 157 21.24 9.08 -10.40
N ASP A 158 21.06 10.34 -10.83
CA ASP A 158 19.77 10.82 -11.32
C ASP A 158 19.30 10.01 -12.53
N GLU A 159 20.21 9.73 -13.47
CA GLU A 159 19.91 8.90 -14.66
C GLU A 159 19.55 7.45 -14.26
N ILE A 160 20.27 6.87 -13.29
CA ILE A 160 19.96 5.52 -12.78
C ILE A 160 18.61 5.51 -12.09
N SER A 161 18.33 6.50 -11.23
CA SER A 161 17.10 6.61 -10.45
C SER A 161 15.88 6.80 -11.35
N GLU A 162 15.96 7.63 -12.39
CA GLU A 162 14.89 7.82 -13.38
C GLU A 162 14.51 6.49 -14.05
N VAL A 163 15.51 5.73 -14.50
CA VAL A 163 15.28 4.43 -15.15
C VAL A 163 14.72 3.39 -14.17
N ALA A 164 15.23 3.39 -12.93
CA ALA A 164 14.76 2.48 -11.89
C ALA A 164 13.32 2.77 -11.48
N GLU A 165 12.92 4.05 -11.43
CA GLU A 165 11.54 4.45 -11.12
C GLU A 165 10.56 4.01 -12.22
N ALA A 166 10.93 4.20 -13.49
CA ALA A 166 10.09 3.82 -14.63
C ALA A 166 9.70 2.33 -14.62
N ASP A 167 10.63 1.45 -14.24
CA ASP A 167 10.43 0.00 -14.22
C ASP A 167 10.25 -0.56 -12.79
N LYS A 168 10.10 0.30 -11.77
CA LYS A 168 9.93 -0.06 -10.35
C LYS A 168 11.03 -1.00 -9.83
N LEU A 169 12.26 -0.74 -10.23
CA LEU A 169 13.41 -1.55 -9.82
C LEU A 169 13.87 -1.17 -8.41
N ARG A 170 14.52 -2.09 -7.76
CA ARG A 170 15.28 -1.86 -6.55
C ARG A 170 16.76 -1.70 -6.91
N ILE A 171 17.39 -0.64 -6.42
CA ILE A 171 18.83 -0.41 -6.53
C ILE A 171 19.44 -0.43 -5.13
N ALA A 172 20.50 -1.19 -4.95
CA ALA A 172 21.25 -1.21 -3.71
C ALA A 172 22.75 -1.29 -3.96
N LEU A 173 23.53 -0.55 -3.17
CA LEU A 173 24.99 -0.63 -3.21
C LEU A 173 25.48 -1.19 -1.87
N ARG A 174 26.15 -2.34 -1.93
CA ARG A 174 26.68 -3.03 -0.76
C ARG A 174 28.20 -3.00 -0.73
N PRO A 175 28.81 -2.80 0.47
CA PRO A 175 30.24 -2.96 0.63
C PRO A 175 30.62 -4.45 0.66
N ASN A 176 31.74 -4.81 0.06
CA ASN A 176 32.37 -6.11 0.22
C ASN A 176 33.32 -6.02 1.42
N VAL A 177 32.86 -6.53 2.56
CA VAL A 177 33.60 -6.47 3.81
C VAL A 177 34.52 -7.68 3.93
N VAL A 178 35.82 -7.44 4.06
CA VAL A 178 36.85 -8.46 4.20
C VAL A 178 37.48 -8.41 5.58
N VAL A 179 37.52 -9.51 6.29
CA VAL A 179 38.28 -9.67 7.54
C VAL A 179 39.71 -9.98 7.19
N ILE A 180 40.58 -8.99 7.24
CA ILE A 180 41.98 -9.18 6.80
C ILE A 180 42.85 -9.80 7.89
N ASN A 181 42.57 -9.54 9.19
CA ASN A 181 43.38 -10.05 10.30
C ASN A 181 42.66 -9.83 11.65
N THR A 182 43.02 -10.56 12.68
CA THR A 182 42.53 -10.37 14.05
C THR A 182 43.03 -9.06 14.70
N GLU A 183 44.11 -8.48 14.21
CA GLU A 183 44.67 -7.22 14.69
C GLU A 183 44.19 -5.98 13.91
N HIS A 184 43.72 -6.19 12.68
CA HIS A 184 43.12 -5.13 11.86
C HIS A 184 41.71 -5.56 11.47
N PRO A 185 40.73 -4.93 12.07
CA PRO A 185 39.35 -5.27 11.80
C PRO A 185 38.99 -4.92 10.37
N GLN A 186 38.01 -5.55 9.88
CA GLN A 186 37.31 -5.51 8.59
C GLN A 186 37.56 -4.27 7.72
N ASN A 187 38.08 -4.48 6.52
CA ASN A 187 38.18 -3.44 5.49
C ASN A 187 37.15 -3.69 4.40
N ILE A 188 36.78 -2.62 3.69
CA ILE A 188 36.00 -2.72 2.45
C ILE A 188 37.00 -2.78 1.28
N ASP A 189 37.01 -3.90 0.54
CA ASP A 189 37.90 -4.09 -0.61
C ASP A 189 37.18 -3.95 -1.96
N GLY A 190 35.87 -3.72 -1.95
CA GLY A 190 35.08 -3.53 -3.16
C GLY A 190 33.61 -3.31 -2.86
N TRP A 191 32.82 -3.29 -3.92
CA TRP A 191 31.41 -2.98 -3.86
C TRP A 191 30.61 -3.90 -4.78
N THR A 192 29.34 -4.10 -4.43
CA THR A 192 28.38 -4.78 -5.29
C THR A 192 27.15 -3.90 -5.49
N LEU A 193 26.89 -3.50 -6.73
CA LEU A 193 25.62 -2.86 -7.11
C LEU A 193 24.60 -3.95 -7.43
N ILE A 194 23.49 -3.95 -6.73
CA ILE A 194 22.40 -4.89 -6.92
C ILE A 194 21.29 -4.19 -7.65
N ILE A 195 20.83 -4.79 -8.76
CA ILE A 195 19.65 -4.37 -9.52
C ILE A 195 18.62 -5.48 -9.38
N GLY A 196 17.49 -5.19 -8.76
CA GLY A 196 16.46 -6.17 -8.44
C GLY A 196 15.08 -5.77 -8.94
N ALA A 197 14.29 -6.79 -9.27
CA ALA A 197 12.88 -6.65 -9.65
C ALA A 197 11.92 -6.79 -8.46
N GLY A 198 12.45 -7.11 -7.26
CA GLY A 198 11.66 -7.57 -6.14
C GLY A 198 10.97 -8.92 -6.42
N GLU A 199 10.55 -9.60 -5.38
CA GLU A 199 9.78 -10.83 -5.50
C GLU A 199 8.29 -10.54 -5.37
N ASP A 200 7.48 -11.26 -6.17
CA ASP A 200 6.02 -11.23 -6.01
C ASP A 200 5.62 -12.18 -4.87
N ARG A 201 5.39 -11.58 -3.69
CA ARG A 201 4.93 -12.26 -2.47
C ARG A 201 3.48 -11.94 -2.16
N THR A 202 2.75 -11.43 -3.15
CA THR A 202 1.34 -11.12 -2.97
C THR A 202 0.50 -12.38 -2.76
N ARG A 203 -0.69 -12.22 -2.20
CA ARG A 203 -1.67 -13.31 -2.10
C ARG A 203 -2.02 -13.85 -3.50
N HIS A 204 -2.03 -12.98 -4.50
CA HIS A 204 -2.41 -13.27 -5.90
C HIS A 204 -1.25 -13.76 -6.77
N ARG A 205 -0.03 -13.87 -6.23
CA ARG A 205 1.17 -14.27 -6.96
C ARG A 205 0.98 -15.52 -7.81
N THR A 206 1.57 -15.52 -8.99
CA THR A 206 1.53 -16.66 -9.92
C THR A 206 2.49 -17.76 -9.51
N ASN A 207 3.70 -17.43 -9.07
CA ASN A 207 4.68 -18.40 -8.59
C ASN A 207 4.38 -18.82 -7.15
N LYS A 208 3.74 -19.98 -6.99
CA LYS A 208 3.38 -20.53 -5.68
C LYS A 208 4.56 -21.12 -4.88
N ALA A 209 5.76 -21.22 -5.47
CA ALA A 209 6.98 -21.61 -4.74
C ALA A 209 7.48 -20.47 -3.83
N VAL A 210 7.19 -19.21 -4.18
CA VAL A 210 7.45 -18.06 -3.32
C VAL A 210 6.37 -17.97 -2.25
N SER A 211 6.77 -17.83 -0.98
CA SER A 211 5.82 -17.65 0.13
C SER A 211 5.11 -16.31 0.03
N SER A 212 3.80 -16.28 0.31
CA SER A 212 3.06 -15.02 0.40
C SER A 212 3.35 -14.30 1.70
N VAL A 213 3.39 -12.98 1.60
CA VAL A 213 3.48 -12.08 2.75
C VAL A 213 2.24 -11.20 2.74
N VAL A 214 1.50 -11.24 3.83
CA VAL A 214 0.27 -10.46 4.03
C VAL A 214 0.40 -9.65 5.31
N PHE A 215 0.36 -8.34 5.18
CA PHE A 215 0.37 -7.43 6.31
C PHE A 215 -1.07 -6.99 6.63
N SER A 216 -1.49 -7.18 7.89
CA SER A 216 -2.82 -6.78 8.36
C SER A 216 -2.83 -6.60 9.87
N GLN A 217 -3.62 -5.65 10.34
CA GLN A 217 -3.86 -5.46 11.77
C GLN A 217 -4.56 -6.68 12.39
N SER A 218 -5.47 -7.32 11.67
CA SER A 218 -6.16 -8.54 12.14
C SER A 218 -5.24 -9.73 12.33
N LEU A 219 -4.15 -9.80 11.56
CA LEU A 219 -3.08 -10.79 11.76
C LEU A 219 -2.11 -10.40 12.88
N SER A 220 -2.28 -9.22 13.48
CA SER A 220 -1.40 -8.66 14.52
C SER A 220 0.07 -8.60 14.11
N ASN A 221 0.35 -8.47 12.82
CA ASN A 221 1.71 -8.38 12.29
C ASN A 221 2.10 -6.96 11.86
N ILE A 222 1.17 -6.02 11.85
CA ILE A 222 1.41 -4.58 11.75
C ILE A 222 0.62 -3.78 12.78
N ALA A 223 1.11 -2.59 13.09
CA ALA A 223 0.48 -1.60 13.95
C ALA A 223 0.80 -0.18 13.45
N ASN A 224 0.21 0.85 14.08
CA ASN A 224 0.46 2.25 13.74
C ASN A 224 0.34 2.51 12.25
N THR A 225 -0.80 2.14 11.67
CA THR A 225 -1.05 2.29 10.25
C THR A 225 -1.52 3.71 9.95
N ASP A 226 -0.94 4.31 8.91
CA ASP A 226 -1.38 5.59 8.35
C ASP A 226 -1.66 5.41 6.85
N TYR A 227 -2.80 5.89 6.41
CA TYR A 227 -3.18 5.90 4.99
C TYR A 227 -3.42 7.32 4.52
N THR A 228 -2.70 7.71 3.51
CA THR A 228 -2.77 9.05 2.93
C THR A 228 -3.21 8.98 1.47
N VAL A 229 -4.20 9.78 1.11
CA VAL A 229 -4.62 10.01 -0.27
C VAL A 229 -4.31 11.45 -0.63
N ASP A 230 -3.32 11.67 -1.47
CA ASP A 230 -2.92 13.01 -1.91
C ASP A 230 -3.41 13.30 -3.34
N ARG A 231 -4.27 14.32 -3.45
CA ARG A 231 -4.82 14.83 -4.71
C ARG A 231 -4.22 16.17 -5.14
N SER A 232 -3.19 16.64 -4.47
CA SER A 232 -2.62 17.98 -4.70
C SER A 232 -2.04 18.12 -6.11
N LYS A 233 -1.41 17.08 -6.60
CA LYS A 233 -0.83 17.02 -7.95
C LYS A 233 -1.80 16.55 -9.02
N LEU A 234 -2.92 15.95 -8.66
CA LEU A 234 -3.85 15.35 -9.62
C LEU A 234 -4.26 16.32 -10.73
N ARG A 235 -4.04 15.92 -11.97
CA ARG A 235 -4.50 16.58 -13.19
C ARG A 235 -5.33 15.60 -14.03
N ASN A 236 -6.37 16.09 -14.65
CA ASN A 236 -7.31 15.26 -15.41
C ASN A 236 -7.47 15.69 -16.87
N THR A 237 -6.80 16.75 -17.27
CA THR A 237 -6.79 17.24 -18.64
C THR A 237 -5.42 17.81 -18.97
N VAL A 238 -4.85 17.38 -20.09
CA VAL A 238 -3.56 17.87 -20.58
C VAL A 238 -3.79 18.76 -21.79
N TYR A 239 -3.29 19.99 -21.72
CA TYR A 239 -3.03 20.81 -22.91
C TYR A 239 -1.61 20.57 -23.36
N ILE A 240 -1.45 19.90 -24.49
CA ILE A 240 -0.14 19.59 -25.05
C ILE A 240 0.04 20.29 -26.40
N ALA A 241 1.18 20.93 -26.56
CA ALA A 241 1.50 21.60 -27.82
C ALA A 241 2.79 21.04 -28.42
N GLY A 242 2.69 20.61 -29.67
CA GLY A 242 3.76 20.04 -30.46
C GLY A 242 4.65 21.07 -31.13
N GLU A 243 5.19 20.71 -32.30
CA GLU A 243 6.04 21.54 -33.11
C GLU A 243 5.33 22.79 -33.66
N GLY A 244 6.12 23.78 -34.13
CA GLY A 244 5.63 25.06 -34.64
C GLY A 244 5.80 26.21 -33.66
N GLU A 245 5.53 27.43 -34.12
CA GLU A 245 5.62 28.65 -33.32
C GLU A 245 4.35 29.48 -33.43
N GLY A 246 4.03 30.19 -32.36
CA GLY A 246 2.89 31.11 -32.33
C GLY A 246 1.55 30.46 -32.67
N THR A 247 0.86 31.01 -33.67
CA THR A 247 -0.47 30.51 -34.11
C THR A 247 -0.41 29.25 -34.95
N ASP A 248 0.74 28.88 -35.45
CA ASP A 248 0.93 27.70 -36.30
C ASP A 248 1.24 26.45 -35.47
N ARG A 249 1.40 26.61 -34.18
CA ARG A 249 1.65 25.51 -33.26
C ARG A 249 0.38 24.67 -33.10
N LYS A 250 0.50 23.34 -33.27
CA LYS A 250 -0.60 22.40 -33.10
C LYS A 250 -0.84 22.11 -31.62
N TRP A 251 -2.06 22.32 -31.15
CA TRP A 251 -2.49 22.09 -29.78
C TRP A 251 -3.47 20.95 -29.70
N TYR A 252 -3.30 20.12 -28.68
CA TYR A 252 -4.21 19.03 -28.37
C TYR A 252 -4.70 19.17 -26.94
N ASN A 253 -5.96 18.74 -26.72
CA ASN A 253 -6.61 18.70 -25.42
C ASN A 253 -6.96 17.25 -25.15
N ILE A 254 -6.27 16.63 -24.20
CA ILE A 254 -6.33 15.18 -23.95
C ILE A 254 -6.79 14.96 -22.51
N ASP A 255 -7.85 14.18 -22.37
CA ASP A 255 -8.32 13.73 -21.07
C ASP A 255 -7.46 12.59 -20.56
N VAL A 256 -6.97 12.71 -19.31
CA VAL A 256 -6.07 11.77 -18.65
C VAL A 256 -6.63 11.39 -17.27
N ASN A 257 -6.04 10.37 -16.61
CA ASN A 257 -6.41 9.94 -15.27
C ASN A 257 -7.93 9.70 -15.12
N SER A 258 -8.49 8.96 -16.09
CA SER A 258 -9.93 8.70 -16.17
C SER A 258 -10.42 7.75 -15.09
N ASP A 259 -9.56 6.93 -14.56
CA ASP A 259 -9.80 5.95 -13.52
C ASP A 259 -9.95 6.57 -12.12
N VAL A 260 -9.36 7.75 -11.90
CA VAL A 260 -9.44 8.51 -10.64
C VAL A 260 -10.23 9.80 -10.74
N THR A 261 -10.76 10.10 -11.92
CA THR A 261 -11.55 11.31 -12.17
C THR A 261 -12.98 10.95 -12.56
N PHE A 262 -13.90 11.15 -11.63
CA PHE A 262 -15.32 10.90 -11.83
C PHE A 262 -16.06 12.19 -12.18
N GLY A 263 -17.02 12.08 -13.09
CA GLY A 263 -17.88 13.18 -13.50
C GLY A 263 -17.34 14.03 -14.65
N GLU A 264 -18.01 15.16 -14.91
CA GLU A 264 -17.65 16.05 -16.01
C GLU A 264 -16.42 16.90 -15.67
N ARG A 265 -15.45 16.95 -16.59
CA ARG A 265 -14.26 17.80 -16.51
C ARG A 265 -14.57 19.23 -16.93
N LYS A 266 -15.46 19.91 -16.15
CA LYS A 266 -15.94 21.27 -16.41
C LYS A 266 -15.73 22.18 -15.21
N GLY A 267 -15.54 23.47 -15.47
CA GLY A 267 -15.38 24.48 -14.42
C GLY A 267 -14.25 24.12 -13.46
N TRP A 268 -14.48 24.18 -12.17
CA TRP A 268 -13.48 23.90 -11.13
C TRP A 268 -13.10 22.40 -10.99
N ASN A 269 -13.87 21.50 -11.60
CA ASN A 269 -13.52 20.07 -11.66
C ASN A 269 -12.50 19.76 -12.75
N ARG A 270 -12.23 20.72 -13.64
CA ARG A 270 -11.19 20.59 -14.66
C ARG A 270 -9.85 21.04 -14.07
N LYS A 271 -8.93 20.10 -13.96
CA LYS A 271 -7.58 20.29 -13.43
C LYS A 271 -6.58 20.13 -14.58
N GLU A 272 -6.00 21.21 -15.01
CA GLU A 272 -5.24 21.27 -16.26
C GLU A 272 -3.72 21.12 -16.02
N LEU A 273 -3.07 20.41 -16.92
CA LEU A 273 -1.61 20.29 -17.05
C LEU A 273 -1.19 20.87 -18.39
N TRP A 274 -0.18 21.71 -18.39
CA TRP A 274 0.48 22.18 -19.60
C TRP A 274 1.70 21.31 -19.92
N VAL A 275 1.80 20.84 -21.17
CA VAL A 275 2.95 20.07 -21.66
C VAL A 275 3.48 20.70 -22.95
N ASP A 276 4.77 21.04 -22.93
CA ASP A 276 5.51 21.44 -24.14
C ASP A 276 6.15 20.20 -24.78
N ALA A 277 5.71 19.84 -25.96
CA ALA A 277 6.17 18.67 -26.71
C ALA A 277 6.75 19.02 -28.08
N ARG A 278 7.52 20.12 -28.16
CA ARG A 278 8.20 20.54 -29.39
C ARG A 278 9.25 19.54 -29.89
N ASP A 279 9.72 18.69 -29.03
CA ASP A 279 10.64 17.58 -29.35
C ASP A 279 9.94 16.45 -30.13
N VAL A 280 8.62 16.36 -30.10
CA VAL A 280 7.85 15.41 -30.91
C VAL A 280 7.69 15.97 -32.30
N GLN A 281 8.44 15.40 -33.26
CA GLN A 281 8.47 15.87 -34.64
C GLN A 281 7.43 15.14 -35.49
N SER A 282 6.83 15.88 -36.46
CA SER A 282 5.89 15.31 -37.44
C SER A 282 6.58 14.53 -38.56
N GLU A 283 7.90 14.55 -38.62
CA GLU A 283 8.69 13.78 -39.56
C GLU A 283 9.71 12.92 -38.81
N GLN A 284 9.62 11.60 -38.99
CA GLN A 284 10.54 10.64 -38.41
C GLN A 284 11.14 9.75 -39.51
N ASP A 285 12.44 9.53 -39.50
CA ASP A 285 13.16 8.67 -40.45
C ASP A 285 12.85 9.01 -41.92
N ASN A 286 12.78 10.31 -42.27
CA ASN A 286 12.38 10.83 -43.60
C ASN A 286 10.96 10.42 -44.04
N LYS A 287 10.10 10.01 -43.11
CA LYS A 287 8.69 9.74 -43.38
C LYS A 287 7.85 10.77 -42.61
N LYS A 288 7.02 11.50 -43.36
CA LYS A 288 6.06 12.41 -42.76
C LYS A 288 4.89 11.59 -42.14
N LEU A 289 4.65 11.79 -40.86
CA LEU A 289 3.55 11.17 -40.15
C LEU A 289 2.20 11.75 -40.62
N THR A 290 1.18 10.93 -40.65
CA THR A 290 -0.20 11.41 -40.82
C THR A 290 -0.64 12.20 -39.57
N ASP A 291 -1.65 13.05 -39.70
CA ASP A 291 -2.17 13.81 -38.55
C ASP A 291 -2.68 12.88 -37.42
N ALA A 292 -3.22 11.71 -37.77
CA ALA A 292 -3.66 10.72 -36.78
C ALA A 292 -2.48 10.03 -36.05
N GLU A 293 -1.40 9.68 -36.75
CA GLU A 293 -0.18 9.12 -36.15
C GLU A 293 0.48 10.14 -35.22
N TYR A 294 0.50 11.41 -35.62
CA TYR A 294 1.05 12.48 -34.80
C TYR A 294 0.19 12.74 -33.54
N GLU A 295 -1.14 12.76 -33.68
CA GLU A 295 -2.06 12.89 -32.55
C GLU A 295 -1.88 11.75 -31.53
N GLU A 296 -1.69 10.52 -31.98
CA GLU A 296 -1.43 9.37 -31.10
C GLU A 296 -0.11 9.52 -30.33
N LEU A 297 0.96 10.02 -30.98
CA LEU A 297 2.22 10.33 -30.27
C LEU A 297 2.04 11.43 -29.22
N MET A 298 1.24 12.46 -29.54
CA MET A 298 0.92 13.51 -28.58
C MET A 298 0.11 13.00 -27.40
N LYS A 299 -0.81 12.05 -27.64
CA LYS A 299 -1.57 11.39 -26.59
C LYS A 299 -0.68 10.53 -25.69
N GLN A 300 0.22 9.73 -26.26
CA GLN A 300 1.19 8.95 -25.52
C GLN A 300 2.07 9.84 -24.62
N ARG A 301 2.55 10.97 -25.17
CA ARG A 301 3.33 11.95 -24.39
C ARG A 301 2.51 12.61 -23.27
N ALA A 302 1.24 12.89 -23.53
CA ALA A 302 0.35 13.43 -22.52
C ALA A 302 0.13 12.42 -21.38
N ASP A 303 -0.11 11.16 -21.69
CA ASP A 303 -0.27 10.08 -20.71
C ASP A 303 1.02 9.84 -19.90
N GLU A 304 2.20 9.91 -20.52
CA GLU A 304 3.49 9.87 -19.80
C GLU A 304 3.59 10.99 -18.75
N LYS A 305 3.32 12.23 -19.17
CA LYS A 305 3.40 13.40 -18.27
C LYS A 305 2.28 13.43 -17.23
N ALA A 306 1.16 12.80 -17.51
CA ALA A 306 0.06 12.67 -16.56
C ALA A 306 0.38 11.72 -15.41
N LYS A 307 1.23 10.71 -15.60
CA LYS A 307 1.64 9.78 -14.54
C LYS A 307 2.28 10.47 -13.34
N ASP A 308 3.06 11.54 -13.58
CA ASP A 308 3.67 12.35 -12.52
C ASP A 308 2.64 13.26 -11.81
N ASN A 309 1.42 13.35 -12.37
CA ASN A 309 0.34 14.23 -11.95
C ASN A 309 -0.95 13.45 -11.68
N ASP A 310 -0.82 12.28 -11.11
CA ASP A 310 -1.91 11.40 -10.74
C ASP A 310 -2.24 11.47 -9.25
N LEU A 311 -3.22 10.71 -8.83
CA LEU A 311 -3.53 10.44 -7.43
C LEU A 311 -2.35 9.71 -6.80
N SER A 312 -1.86 10.23 -5.67
CA SER A 312 -0.86 9.53 -4.86
C SER A 312 -1.52 8.90 -3.66
N GLU A 313 -1.24 7.65 -3.44
CA GLU A 313 -1.73 6.88 -2.29
C GLU A 313 -0.55 6.23 -1.60
N GLU A 314 -0.49 6.41 -0.30
CA GLU A 314 0.59 5.92 0.55
C GLU A 314 -0.01 5.22 1.77
N TYR A 315 0.51 4.06 2.08
CA TYR A 315 0.17 3.33 3.29
C TYR A 315 1.45 3.01 4.06
N THR A 316 1.52 3.43 5.30
CA THR A 316 2.64 3.13 6.19
C THR A 316 2.19 2.27 7.35
N ALA A 317 3.08 1.42 7.84
CA ALA A 317 2.81 0.57 8.98
C ALA A 317 4.09 0.18 9.71
N THR A 318 4.01 0.03 11.02
CA THR A 318 5.06 -0.57 11.84
C THR A 318 4.87 -2.08 11.90
N VAL A 319 5.87 -2.85 11.52
CA VAL A 319 5.83 -4.32 11.65
C VAL A 319 5.97 -4.70 13.11
N THR A 320 5.03 -5.46 13.63
CA THR A 320 5.05 -5.90 15.01
C THR A 320 5.74 -7.25 15.17
N ASP A 321 6.56 -7.36 16.20
CA ASP A 321 7.27 -8.60 16.57
C ASP A 321 6.38 -9.61 17.34
N ILE A 322 5.12 -9.24 17.59
CA ILE A 322 4.20 -10.01 18.46
C ILE A 322 4.00 -11.42 17.94
N THR A 323 3.78 -11.57 16.64
CA THR A 323 3.50 -12.88 16.03
C THR A 323 4.75 -13.56 15.50
N LYS A 324 5.87 -12.84 15.31
CA LYS A 324 7.09 -13.30 14.61
C LYS A 324 6.80 -13.99 13.27
N GLN A 325 5.72 -13.56 12.62
CA GLN A 325 5.23 -14.21 11.41
C GLN A 325 6.17 -13.99 10.24
N TYR A 326 6.70 -12.77 10.10
CA TYR A 326 7.62 -12.39 9.03
C TYR A 326 8.81 -11.61 9.58
N THR A 327 9.99 -11.89 9.06
CA THR A 327 11.25 -11.25 9.43
C THR A 327 11.83 -10.53 8.21
N TYR A 328 12.16 -9.25 8.37
CA TYR A 328 12.83 -8.46 7.33
C TYR A 328 14.16 -9.10 6.89
N LYS A 329 14.48 -9.03 5.61
CA LYS A 329 15.61 -9.68 4.92
C LYS A 329 15.56 -11.22 4.86
N LYS A 330 14.59 -11.87 5.52
CA LYS A 330 14.40 -13.31 5.46
C LYS A 330 13.14 -13.70 4.70
N ASP A 331 11.99 -13.17 5.13
CA ASP A 331 10.68 -13.52 4.58
C ASP A 331 10.20 -12.48 3.56
N TYR A 332 10.68 -11.25 3.66
CA TYR A 332 10.45 -10.16 2.72
C TYR A 332 11.63 -9.19 2.68
N ASN A 333 11.72 -8.39 1.61
CA ASN A 333 12.77 -7.39 1.43
C ASN A 333 12.19 -6.11 0.81
N ILE A 334 12.94 -5.02 0.89
CA ILE A 334 12.63 -3.81 0.13
C ILE A 334 12.56 -4.13 -1.37
N GLY A 335 11.58 -3.56 -2.06
CA GLY A 335 11.31 -3.83 -3.47
C GLY A 335 10.33 -4.99 -3.73
N ASP A 336 10.09 -5.87 -2.73
CA ASP A 336 9.12 -6.97 -2.86
C ASP A 336 7.69 -6.44 -2.95
N PHE A 337 6.85 -7.16 -3.68
CA PHE A 337 5.41 -6.93 -3.74
C PHE A 337 4.72 -7.81 -2.70
N VAL A 338 3.88 -7.22 -1.88
CA VAL A 338 3.17 -7.88 -0.78
C VAL A 338 1.70 -7.50 -0.79
N THR A 339 0.86 -8.26 -0.11
CA THR A 339 -0.54 -7.86 0.10
C THR A 339 -0.68 -7.14 1.43
N VAL A 340 -1.32 -5.97 1.43
CA VAL A 340 -1.69 -5.22 2.63
C VAL A 340 -3.21 -5.23 2.74
N ALA A 341 -3.73 -5.62 3.88
CA ALA A 341 -5.16 -5.63 4.16
C ALA A 341 -5.48 -4.74 5.36
N ASP A 342 -6.35 -3.77 5.14
CA ASP A 342 -6.88 -2.91 6.18
C ASP A 342 -8.39 -3.11 6.27
N GLU A 343 -8.82 -3.73 7.35
CA GLU A 343 -10.23 -4.12 7.54
C GLU A 343 -11.11 -2.93 7.93
N GLU A 344 -10.54 -1.92 8.59
CA GLU A 344 -11.29 -0.71 8.95
C GLU A 344 -11.61 0.12 7.71
N LEU A 345 -10.69 0.19 6.76
CA LEU A 345 -10.88 0.85 5.48
C LEU A 345 -11.55 -0.07 4.45
N GLY A 346 -11.68 -1.36 4.76
CA GLY A 346 -12.21 -2.37 3.84
C GLY A 346 -11.34 -2.57 2.60
N MET A 347 -10.03 -2.43 2.73
CA MET A 347 -9.09 -2.48 1.60
C MET A 347 -8.21 -3.73 1.65
N GLU A 348 -7.97 -4.34 0.50
CA GLU A 348 -6.91 -5.31 0.27
C GLU A 348 -6.17 -4.93 -1.01
N ILE A 349 -4.89 -4.69 -0.90
CA ILE A 349 -4.06 -4.13 -1.96
C ILE A 349 -2.75 -4.87 -2.09
N ASP A 350 -2.30 -5.06 -3.31
CA ASP A 350 -0.97 -5.55 -3.62
C ASP A 350 -0.04 -4.35 -3.85
N ALA A 351 0.92 -4.17 -2.96
CA ALA A 351 1.79 -3.00 -2.92
C ALA A 351 3.27 -3.39 -2.94
N GLN A 352 4.10 -2.52 -3.49
CA GLN A 352 5.55 -2.67 -3.41
C GLN A 352 6.07 -2.03 -2.12
N ILE A 353 6.95 -2.71 -1.41
CA ILE A 353 7.69 -2.14 -0.29
C ILE A 353 8.73 -1.17 -0.85
N THR A 354 8.52 0.12 -0.68
CA THR A 354 9.39 1.17 -1.23
C THR A 354 10.39 1.70 -0.22
N ASN A 355 9.99 1.77 1.05
CA ASN A 355 10.87 2.24 2.12
C ASN A 355 10.83 1.26 3.29
N VAL A 356 11.98 1.08 3.92
CA VAL A 356 12.12 0.29 5.15
C VAL A 356 13.00 1.06 6.09
N THR A 357 12.45 1.47 7.22
CA THR A 357 13.17 2.12 8.30
C THR A 357 13.46 1.13 9.41
N VAL A 358 14.72 0.95 9.74
CA VAL A 358 15.16 0.11 10.86
C VAL A 358 15.68 1.00 11.96
N THR A 359 15.00 0.97 13.10
CA THR A 359 15.38 1.70 14.30
C THR A 359 15.87 0.72 15.35
N ARG A 360 17.13 0.85 15.78
CA ARG A 360 17.69 0.08 16.88
C ARG A 360 17.72 0.92 18.15
N GLN A 361 17.00 0.46 19.15
CA GLN A 361 16.93 1.07 20.47
C GLN A 361 16.92 -0.04 21.53
N ASN A 362 17.73 0.11 22.57
CA ASN A 362 17.80 -0.87 23.67
C ASN A 362 18.01 -2.33 23.20
N ASP A 363 18.91 -2.54 22.24
CA ASP A 363 19.21 -3.84 21.62
C ASP A 363 18.03 -4.52 20.92
N ARG A 364 17.01 -3.75 20.54
CA ARG A 364 15.87 -4.20 19.74
C ARG A 364 15.80 -3.45 18.42
N ASP A 365 15.51 -4.18 17.36
CA ASP A 365 15.22 -3.60 16.07
C ASP A 365 13.71 -3.44 15.91
N ILE A 366 13.28 -2.23 15.59
CA ILE A 366 11.93 -1.87 15.19
C ILE A 366 11.98 -1.63 13.69
N VAL A 367 11.09 -2.26 12.94
CA VAL A 367 11.05 -2.15 11.48
C VAL A 367 9.75 -1.49 11.07
N ASP A 368 9.86 -0.28 10.51
CA ASP A 368 8.76 0.43 9.89
C ASP A 368 8.81 0.25 8.38
N ILE A 369 7.68 0.03 7.75
CA ILE A 369 7.57 -0.24 6.32
C ILE A 369 6.64 0.78 5.71
N GLU A 370 7.05 1.33 4.58
CA GLU A 370 6.23 2.15 3.71
C GLU A 370 5.93 1.40 2.42
N PHE A 371 4.68 1.43 2.02
CA PHE A 371 4.18 0.80 0.81
C PHE A 371 3.74 1.88 -0.16
N THR A 372 4.27 1.86 -1.37
CA THR A 372 3.77 2.74 -2.43
C THR A 372 2.97 1.94 -3.43
N TYR A 373 1.80 2.47 -3.74
CA TYR A 373 0.91 1.91 -4.74
C TYR A 373 1.26 2.46 -6.11
N GLY A 374 1.52 1.58 -6.99
CA GLY A 374 1.78 1.94 -8.39
C GLY A 374 0.64 1.54 -9.30
N SER A 375 -0.58 1.55 -8.89
CA SER A 375 -1.83 1.59 -9.65
C SER A 375 -2.99 1.12 -8.78
N ARG A 376 -4.01 1.96 -8.74
CA ARG A 376 -5.39 1.74 -8.34
C ARG A 376 -5.60 0.76 -7.18
N ILE A 377 -5.95 1.28 -6.02
CA ILE A 377 -6.73 0.50 -5.05
C ILE A 377 -7.93 -0.03 -5.82
N GLN A 378 -8.01 -1.34 -5.99
CA GLN A 378 -9.29 -1.93 -6.33
C GLN A 378 -10.19 -1.68 -5.13
N ASP A 379 -11.18 -0.82 -5.30
CA ASP A 379 -12.23 -0.63 -4.30
C ASP A 379 -12.77 -2.01 -3.93
N VAL A 380 -13.09 -2.22 -2.65
CA VAL A 380 -13.73 -3.46 -2.18
C VAL A 380 -14.92 -3.82 -3.06
N THR A 381 -15.60 -2.81 -3.61
CA THR A 381 -16.67 -2.98 -4.59
C THR A 381 -16.18 -3.65 -5.88
N ASP A 382 -15.01 -3.29 -6.38
CA ASP A 382 -14.42 -3.90 -7.59
C ASP A 382 -13.89 -5.31 -7.30
N ILE A 383 -13.31 -5.53 -6.11
CA ILE A 383 -12.87 -6.87 -5.65
C ILE A 383 -14.10 -7.77 -5.44
N ILE A 384 -15.16 -7.26 -4.84
CA ILE A 384 -16.43 -7.98 -4.67
C ILE A 384 -17.04 -8.27 -6.04
N GLN A 385 -17.04 -7.33 -6.98
CA GLN A 385 -17.56 -7.54 -8.33
C GLN A 385 -16.72 -8.55 -9.11
N ASP A 386 -15.39 -8.52 -8.96
CA ASP A 386 -14.48 -9.51 -9.56
C ASP A 386 -14.64 -10.90 -8.91
N VAL A 387 -14.85 -10.96 -7.60
CA VAL A 387 -15.16 -12.19 -6.88
C VAL A 387 -16.54 -12.70 -7.28
N ILE A 388 -17.56 -11.84 -7.39
CA ILE A 388 -18.90 -12.19 -7.87
C ILE A 388 -18.81 -12.72 -9.31
N ASN A 389 -18.09 -12.06 -10.19
CA ASN A 389 -17.90 -12.47 -11.58
C ASN A 389 -17.13 -13.81 -11.68
N LYS A 390 -16.13 -14.02 -10.84
CA LYS A 390 -15.36 -15.27 -10.73
C LYS A 390 -16.18 -16.40 -10.10
N VAL A 391 -17.01 -16.09 -9.11
CA VAL A 391 -17.95 -17.06 -8.48
C VAL A 391 -19.08 -17.43 -9.43
N GLN A 392 -19.62 -16.49 -10.20
CA GLN A 392 -20.63 -16.77 -11.23
C GLN A 392 -20.07 -17.60 -12.40
N ASN A 393 -18.77 -17.44 -12.70
CA ASN A 393 -18.10 -18.15 -13.80
C ASN A 393 -17.38 -19.45 -13.37
N ASN A 394 -17.22 -19.74 -12.07
CA ASN A 394 -16.48 -20.92 -11.60
C ASN A 394 -17.02 -21.48 -10.27
N SER A 395 -18.03 -22.33 -10.35
CA SER A 395 -18.45 -23.21 -9.24
C SER A 395 -17.36 -24.19 -8.75
N THR A 396 -16.20 -24.23 -9.40
CA THR A 396 -15.09 -25.13 -9.10
C THR A 396 -14.12 -24.56 -8.07
N THR A 397 -14.03 -23.24 -7.92
CA THR A 397 -13.06 -22.58 -7.03
C THR A 397 -13.47 -22.65 -5.56
N VAL A 398 -14.77 -22.67 -5.27
CA VAL A 398 -15.28 -22.80 -3.89
C VAL A 398 -14.95 -24.19 -3.31
N LYS A 399 -15.05 -25.24 -4.12
CA LYS A 399 -14.65 -26.61 -3.72
C LYS A 399 -13.15 -26.78 -3.47
N TYR A 400 -12.31 -25.96 -4.08
CA TYR A 400 -10.86 -26.03 -3.90
C TYR A 400 -10.40 -25.43 -2.57
N LEU A 401 -11.12 -24.43 -2.05
CA LEU A 401 -10.84 -23.82 -0.74
C LEU A 401 -11.32 -24.69 0.42
N GLU A 402 -12.42 -25.41 0.25
CA GLU A 402 -12.93 -26.33 1.27
C GLU A 402 -12.03 -27.57 1.49
N ASN A 403 -11.33 -28.02 0.47
CA ASN A 403 -10.51 -29.24 0.54
C ASN A 403 -9.09 -29.05 1.08
N ARG A 404 -8.61 -27.82 1.28
CA ARG A 404 -7.22 -27.54 1.70
C ARG A 404 -7.05 -27.14 3.15
N SER A 405 -8.10 -26.77 3.84
CA SER A 405 -8.08 -26.48 5.27
C SER A 405 -8.92 -27.51 6.00
N GLY A 406 -8.27 -28.52 6.56
CA GLY A 406 -8.89 -29.36 7.61
C GLY A 406 -9.18 -28.60 8.89
N LYS A 407 -9.39 -27.28 8.80
CA LYS A 407 -9.91 -26.39 9.84
C LYS A 407 -10.72 -25.31 9.13
N THR A 408 -11.97 -25.21 9.52
CA THR A 408 -12.96 -24.22 9.13
C THR A 408 -12.35 -22.81 9.04
N ALA A 409 -12.12 -22.31 7.82
CA ALA A 409 -11.89 -20.90 7.59
C ALA A 409 -13.22 -20.18 7.78
N THR A 410 -13.58 -19.89 9.03
CA THR A 410 -14.77 -19.12 9.38
C THR A 410 -14.38 -17.65 9.46
N GLN A 411 -14.05 -17.07 8.34
CA GLN A 411 -14.15 -15.63 8.08
C GLN A 411 -14.31 -15.44 6.58
N VAL A 412 -15.45 -15.86 6.08
CA VAL A 412 -15.99 -15.31 4.84
C VAL A 412 -16.53 -13.95 5.24
N PHE A 413 -16.05 -12.88 4.64
CA PHE A 413 -16.61 -11.55 4.85
C PHE A 413 -18.11 -11.63 4.58
N GLU A 414 -18.90 -11.29 5.61
CA GLU A 414 -20.33 -11.34 5.52
C GLU A 414 -20.82 -10.07 4.82
N TYR A 415 -21.26 -10.20 3.57
CA TYR A 415 -21.78 -9.06 2.80
C TYR A 415 -23.29 -9.25 2.54
N ILE A 416 -23.97 -8.14 2.30
CA ILE A 416 -25.39 -8.13 1.98
C ILE A 416 -25.56 -8.60 0.54
N VAL A 417 -26.22 -9.74 0.35
CA VAL A 417 -26.55 -10.31 -0.98
C VAL A 417 -27.78 -9.63 -1.58
N GLU A 418 -28.75 -9.31 -0.72
CA GLU A 418 -30.01 -8.70 -1.12
C GLU A 418 -30.62 -7.96 0.07
N GLU A 419 -31.08 -6.75 -0.16
CA GLU A 419 -31.84 -5.98 0.81
C GLU A 419 -33.11 -5.43 0.15
N GLY A 420 -34.23 -5.46 0.86
CA GLY A 420 -35.48 -4.97 0.33
C GLY A 420 -36.55 -4.75 1.40
N LYS A 421 -37.72 -4.32 0.93
CA LYS A 421 -38.91 -4.14 1.76
C LYS A 421 -40.18 -4.50 1.00
N ASN A 422 -41.17 -4.94 1.75
CA ASN A 422 -42.55 -5.11 1.26
C ASN A 422 -43.54 -4.65 2.35
N GLU A 423 -44.82 -4.93 2.16
CA GLU A 423 -45.88 -4.57 3.12
C GLU A 423 -45.68 -5.18 4.53
N ASN A 424 -44.94 -6.28 4.64
CA ASN A 424 -44.69 -7.02 5.88
C ASN A 424 -43.47 -6.49 6.63
N GLY A 425 -42.62 -5.66 6.03
CA GLY A 425 -41.43 -5.09 6.67
C GLY A 425 -40.21 -5.05 5.74
N HIS A 426 -39.06 -5.00 6.35
CA HIS A 426 -37.77 -5.00 5.69
C HIS A 426 -37.08 -6.35 5.83
N TYR A 427 -36.15 -6.65 4.91
CA TYR A 427 -35.31 -7.83 4.99
C TYR A 427 -33.91 -7.56 4.44
N ARG A 428 -32.97 -8.37 4.91
CA ARG A 428 -31.58 -8.37 4.47
C ARG A 428 -31.04 -9.79 4.46
N LYS A 429 -30.53 -10.23 3.31
CA LYS A 429 -29.86 -11.51 3.13
C LYS A 429 -28.36 -11.31 3.14
N TRP A 430 -27.66 -12.08 3.92
CA TRP A 430 -26.22 -12.08 4.00
C TRP A 430 -25.60 -13.26 3.26
N SER A 431 -24.37 -13.08 2.81
CA SER A 431 -23.61 -14.11 2.09
C SER A 431 -23.39 -15.40 2.90
N SER A 432 -23.31 -15.29 4.22
CA SER A 432 -23.24 -16.42 5.15
C SER A 432 -24.48 -17.31 5.19
N GLY A 433 -25.56 -16.90 4.53
CA GLY A 433 -26.86 -17.54 4.63
C GLY A 433 -27.74 -16.98 5.74
N LEU A 434 -27.28 -15.96 6.46
CA LEU A 434 -28.09 -15.27 7.44
C LEU A 434 -29.18 -14.45 6.74
N LEU A 435 -30.38 -14.44 7.32
CA LEU A 435 -31.52 -13.61 6.93
C LEU A 435 -31.98 -12.83 8.15
N GLU A 436 -31.98 -11.52 8.02
CA GLU A 436 -32.53 -10.60 9.01
C GLU A 436 -33.79 -9.97 8.45
N GLN A 437 -34.83 -9.86 9.29
CA GLN A 437 -36.09 -9.23 8.91
C GLN A 437 -36.62 -8.40 10.06
N TRP A 438 -37.18 -7.24 9.75
CA TRP A 438 -37.69 -6.36 10.79
C TRP A 438 -38.90 -5.55 10.31
N VAL A 439 -39.69 -5.15 11.29
CA VAL A 439 -40.73 -4.16 11.18
C VAL A 439 -40.61 -3.16 12.32
N SER A 440 -40.75 -1.89 12.03
CA SER A 440 -40.62 -0.84 13.04
C SER A 440 -41.92 -0.08 13.18
N ASP A 441 -42.34 0.10 14.43
CA ASP A 441 -43.48 0.95 14.86
C ASP A 441 -44.79 0.69 14.08
N LYS A 442 -45.06 -0.60 13.79
CA LYS A 442 -46.27 -1.02 13.08
C LYS A 442 -47.46 -1.14 14.04
N LEU A 443 -48.63 -0.69 13.60
CA LEU A 443 -49.88 -0.89 14.34
C LEU A 443 -50.33 -2.35 14.31
N THR A 444 -50.87 -2.83 15.43
CA THR A 444 -51.48 -4.17 15.48
C THR A 444 -52.76 -4.23 14.67
N THR A 445 -53.10 -5.43 14.20
CA THR A 445 -54.36 -5.71 13.50
C THR A 445 -55.44 -6.32 14.37
N ALA A 446 -55.16 -6.50 15.66
CA ALA A 446 -56.08 -7.17 16.59
C ALA A 446 -56.54 -6.27 17.75
N LYS A 447 -57.71 -6.56 18.28
CA LYS A 447 -58.19 -6.02 19.56
C LYS A 447 -57.52 -6.73 20.70
N ILE A 448 -57.31 -6.06 21.84
CA ILE A 448 -56.79 -6.65 23.08
C ILE A 448 -57.91 -6.59 24.14
N ASN A 449 -58.95 -7.34 23.89
CA ASN A 449 -60.18 -7.29 24.72
C ASN A 449 -60.63 -8.65 25.25
N ASN A 450 -59.96 -9.73 24.95
CA ASN A 450 -60.27 -11.04 25.52
C ASN A 450 -59.70 -11.13 26.93
N LYS A 451 -60.53 -11.39 27.92
CA LYS A 451 -60.13 -11.49 29.31
C LYS A 451 -59.21 -12.68 29.55
N TYR A 452 -58.05 -12.45 30.18
CA TYR A 452 -57.08 -13.45 30.56
C TYR A 452 -56.61 -13.21 32.01
N SER A 453 -57.25 -13.88 32.96
CA SER A 453 -57.07 -13.61 34.39
C SER A 453 -57.39 -12.15 34.73
N SER A 454 -56.45 -11.41 35.30
CA SER A 454 -56.54 -9.97 35.58
C SER A 454 -56.18 -9.06 34.40
N LEU A 455 -55.86 -9.61 33.25
CA LEU A 455 -55.41 -8.90 32.06
C LEU A 455 -56.40 -9.09 30.91
N TYR A 456 -56.22 -8.31 29.87
CA TYR A 456 -56.82 -8.50 28.55
C TYR A 456 -55.75 -8.96 27.57
N GLN A 457 -56.12 -9.80 26.61
CA GLN A 457 -55.22 -10.28 25.56
C GLN A 457 -55.85 -10.17 24.18
N GLY A 458 -54.98 -10.10 23.20
CA GLY A 458 -55.29 -10.20 21.78
C GLY A 458 -54.16 -10.92 21.03
N VAL A 459 -54.47 -11.46 19.86
CA VAL A 459 -53.48 -12.15 19.07
C VAL A 459 -53.47 -11.54 17.68
N PHE A 460 -52.27 -11.30 17.16
CA PHE A 460 -52.04 -10.89 15.77
C PHE A 460 -50.82 -11.60 15.20
N SER A 461 -50.71 -11.61 13.89
CA SER A 461 -49.60 -12.27 13.23
C SER A 461 -48.74 -11.23 12.52
N TRP A 462 -47.43 -11.41 12.59
CA TRP A 462 -46.46 -10.75 11.72
C TRP A 462 -46.01 -11.76 10.68
N THR A 463 -46.45 -11.59 9.44
CA THR A 463 -45.94 -12.34 8.28
C THR A 463 -44.56 -11.79 7.93
N PHE A 464 -43.59 -12.66 7.76
CA PHE A 464 -42.24 -12.23 7.40
C PHE A 464 -42.18 -11.76 5.95
N PRO A 465 -41.38 -10.73 5.64
CA PRO A 465 -41.12 -10.27 4.27
C PRO A 465 -40.71 -11.38 3.33
N ILE A 466 -39.87 -12.31 3.81
CA ILE A 466 -39.38 -13.49 3.09
C ILE A 466 -39.42 -14.69 4.03
N GLN A 467 -39.69 -15.87 3.49
CA GLN A 467 -39.69 -17.11 4.27
C GLN A 467 -38.28 -17.49 4.67
N PHE A 468 -38.08 -17.87 5.94
CA PHE A 468 -36.86 -18.47 6.46
C PHE A 468 -36.75 -19.96 6.03
N LEU A 469 -35.54 -20.48 5.99
CA LEU A 469 -35.29 -21.90 5.75
C LEU A 469 -35.66 -22.77 6.99
N GLU A 470 -35.41 -22.22 8.15
CA GLU A 470 -35.68 -22.83 9.48
C GLU A 470 -36.33 -21.82 10.42
N GLN A 471 -36.83 -22.25 11.57
CA GLN A 471 -37.47 -21.36 12.50
C GLN A 471 -36.50 -20.28 12.99
N PRO A 472 -36.84 -18.98 12.85
CA PRO A 472 -35.96 -17.87 13.26
C PRO A 472 -36.02 -17.60 14.75
N GLU A 473 -34.97 -16.93 15.25
CA GLU A 473 -35.02 -16.21 16.54
C GLU A 473 -35.78 -14.91 16.36
N ILE A 474 -36.65 -14.56 17.35
CA ILE A 474 -37.50 -13.37 17.23
C ILE A 474 -37.44 -12.56 18.51
N ILE A 475 -37.26 -11.26 18.36
CA ILE A 475 -37.33 -10.26 19.41
C ILE A 475 -38.50 -9.31 19.09
N ILE A 476 -39.30 -8.97 20.09
CA ILE A 476 -40.40 -8.02 19.96
C ILE A 476 -40.36 -6.97 21.07
N CYS A 477 -40.64 -5.75 20.70
CA CYS A 477 -40.90 -4.63 21.60
C CYS A 477 -42.25 -4.00 21.23
N SER A 478 -43.08 -3.67 22.19
CA SER A 478 -44.39 -3.09 21.95
C SER A 478 -44.71 -1.96 22.91
N LYS A 479 -45.58 -1.05 22.50
CA LYS A 479 -46.09 0.09 23.28
C LYS A 479 -47.56 0.35 22.97
N ALA A 480 -48.29 0.90 23.94
CA ALA A 480 -49.63 1.42 23.68
C ALA A 480 -49.60 2.56 22.64
N GLN A 481 -50.60 2.61 21.75
CA GLN A 481 -50.73 3.68 20.79
C GLN A 481 -51.16 5.01 21.44
N TYR A 482 -52.10 4.93 22.38
CA TYR A 482 -52.69 6.09 23.03
C TYR A 482 -52.79 5.89 24.55
N GLY A 483 -52.67 7.01 25.27
CA GLY A 483 -52.92 7.07 26.69
C GLY A 483 -51.87 6.41 27.58
N THR A 484 -52.24 6.17 28.84
CA THR A 484 -51.38 5.63 29.89
C THR A 484 -51.41 4.10 29.99
N GLY A 485 -51.76 3.42 28.91
CA GLY A 485 -51.87 1.96 28.90
C GLY A 485 -50.50 1.27 28.97
N ALA A 486 -50.46 0.13 29.66
CA ALA A 486 -49.27 -0.70 29.76
C ALA A 486 -49.42 -1.92 28.85
N SER A 487 -49.38 -1.69 27.52
CA SER A 487 -49.45 -2.80 26.57
C SER A 487 -48.07 -3.37 26.30
N TRP A 488 -47.97 -4.69 26.28
CA TRP A 488 -46.77 -5.41 25.89
C TRP A 488 -47.14 -6.64 25.05
N GLY A 489 -46.18 -7.17 24.29
CA GLY A 489 -46.40 -8.35 23.46
C GLY A 489 -45.30 -9.38 23.64
N THR A 490 -45.62 -10.63 23.40
CA THR A 490 -44.69 -11.74 23.37
C THR A 490 -45.00 -12.65 22.21
N VAL A 491 -43.96 -13.23 21.59
CA VAL A 491 -44.15 -14.30 20.63
C VAL A 491 -44.54 -15.57 21.33
N TYR A 492 -45.66 -16.19 20.96
CA TYR A 492 -46.13 -17.42 21.59
C TYR A 492 -46.09 -18.64 20.65
N SER A 493 -46.07 -18.42 19.34
CA SER A 493 -45.80 -19.46 18.37
C SER A 493 -45.26 -18.82 17.06
N TRP A 494 -44.44 -19.53 16.35
CA TRP A 494 -43.90 -19.05 15.08
C TRP A 494 -43.54 -20.21 14.16
N SER A 495 -43.41 -19.90 12.91
CA SER A 495 -43.01 -20.81 11.83
C SER A 495 -41.89 -20.13 10.99
N VAL A 496 -41.53 -20.73 9.89
CA VAL A 496 -40.60 -20.15 8.91
C VAL A 496 -41.18 -18.94 8.16
N SER A 497 -42.48 -18.72 8.19
CA SER A 497 -43.17 -17.69 7.39
C SER A 497 -43.86 -16.59 8.23
N LEU A 498 -44.13 -16.84 9.48
CA LEU A 498 -44.83 -15.86 10.35
C LEU A 498 -44.53 -16.08 11.81
N ALA A 499 -44.74 -15.03 12.60
CA ALA A 499 -44.78 -15.07 14.07
C ALA A 499 -46.17 -14.67 14.60
N ASN A 500 -46.74 -15.47 15.47
CA ASN A 500 -47.96 -15.14 16.21
C ASN A 500 -47.58 -14.43 17.51
N ILE A 501 -48.06 -13.23 17.66
CA ILE A 501 -47.77 -12.36 18.80
C ILE A 501 -49.01 -12.26 19.68
N ARG A 502 -48.84 -12.56 20.93
CA ARG A 502 -49.85 -12.34 21.95
C ARG A 502 -49.59 -11.02 22.67
N ALA A 503 -50.50 -10.09 22.50
CA ALA A 503 -50.47 -8.82 23.17
C ALA A 503 -51.27 -8.86 24.44
N PHE A 504 -50.82 -8.17 25.48
CA PHE A 504 -51.50 -8.02 26.77
C PHE A 504 -51.66 -6.53 27.10
N ASP A 505 -52.71 -6.23 27.84
CA ASP A 505 -52.93 -4.94 28.48
C ASP A 505 -53.72 -5.12 29.79
N ILE A 506 -53.59 -4.17 30.70
CA ILE A 506 -54.38 -4.09 31.93
C ILE A 506 -55.77 -3.53 31.70
N VAL A 507 -55.99 -2.90 30.55
CA VAL A 507 -57.24 -2.28 30.11
C VAL A 507 -57.72 -2.96 28.83
N SER A 508 -59.06 -3.16 28.71
CA SER A 508 -59.64 -3.65 27.45
C SER A 508 -59.46 -2.65 26.33
N ARG A 509 -58.88 -3.12 25.19
CA ARG A 509 -58.72 -2.36 23.95
C ARG A 509 -59.71 -2.87 22.92
N GLU A 510 -60.81 -2.14 22.77
CA GLU A 510 -61.92 -2.54 21.92
C GLU A 510 -61.68 -2.30 20.43
N SER A 511 -60.71 -1.46 20.08
CA SER A 511 -60.35 -1.16 18.71
C SER A 511 -59.06 -1.89 18.30
N ALA A 512 -58.95 -2.34 17.04
CA ALA A 512 -57.68 -2.67 16.42
C ALA A 512 -56.81 -1.41 16.33
N ASN A 513 -55.50 -1.59 16.20
CA ASN A 513 -54.52 -0.49 16.04
C ASN A 513 -54.30 0.34 17.32
N GLU A 514 -54.58 -0.20 18.52
CA GLU A 514 -54.27 0.50 19.77
C GLU A 514 -52.88 0.18 20.35
N MET A 515 -52.17 -0.73 19.74
CA MET A 515 -50.78 -1.06 20.11
C MET A 515 -49.86 -0.98 18.89
N ARG A 516 -48.70 -0.41 19.09
CA ARG A 516 -47.59 -0.45 18.10
C ARG A 516 -46.55 -1.45 18.52
N PHE A 517 -45.90 -2.07 17.53
CA PHE A 517 -44.82 -2.99 17.81
C PHE A 517 -43.64 -2.80 16.83
N THR A 518 -42.49 -3.10 17.34
CA THR A 518 -41.25 -3.29 16.59
C THR A 518 -40.83 -4.74 16.78
N ALA A 519 -40.52 -5.42 15.70
CA ALA A 519 -40.09 -6.82 15.76
C ALA A 519 -38.88 -7.03 14.83
N TYR A 520 -38.00 -7.90 15.30
CA TYR A 520 -36.82 -8.33 14.56
C TYR A 520 -36.75 -9.85 14.58
N ALA A 521 -36.47 -10.44 13.42
CA ALA A 521 -36.30 -11.87 13.27
C ALA A 521 -34.98 -12.18 12.57
N LYS A 522 -34.26 -13.18 13.05
CA LYS A 522 -32.97 -13.61 12.56
C LYS A 522 -32.97 -15.13 12.36
N GLY A 523 -32.55 -15.57 11.19
CA GLY A 523 -32.50 -16.99 10.82
C GLY A 523 -31.72 -17.21 9.54
N ARG A 524 -32.03 -18.29 8.82
CA ARG A 524 -31.32 -18.64 7.59
C ARG A 524 -32.25 -18.58 6.38
N TRP A 525 -31.66 -18.23 5.20
CA TRP A 525 -32.33 -18.26 3.90
C TRP A 525 -31.74 -19.31 2.94
N LYS A 526 -30.55 -19.84 3.24
CA LYS A 526 -29.84 -20.92 2.55
C LYS A 526 -29.03 -21.77 3.53
#